data_74ef6c061af438d0f14be86fab8210c0
#
_entry.id   74ef6c061af438d0f14be86fab8210c0
#
_cell.length_a   1.000
_cell.length_b   1.000
_cell.length_c   1.000
_cell.angle_alpha   90.00
_cell.angle_beta   90.00
_cell.angle_gamma   90.00
#
_symmetry.space_group_name_H-M   'P 1'
#
loop_
_entity.id
_entity.type
_entity.pdbx_description
1 polymer ?
#
loop_
_entity_poly.entity_id
_entity_poly.type
_entity_poly.pdbx_seq_one_letter_code
_entity_poly.pdbx_strand_id
1 'polypeptide(L)'
;VVLTCLPKPEHVLEAVDGNDGLLQNASTGMVWIDTSTTNFKQTQELASKASTYGVSMLEATLTGGVHALQNNNMVCLAGGDEETFKLWKKVLQDAIGEVVVLCGKVGAGAIAKVVSNMLAFTNMVAASECMMIAKKAGLDLVNFFDAIRVYAGNSFA
;
A
#
# COMPACT_ATOMS: atom_id res chain seq x y z
N VAL A 1 0.01 -10.28 18.23
CA VAL A 1 0.21 -9.68 16.91
C VAL A 1 1.46 -8.81 16.94
N VAL A 2 2.21 -8.78 15.85
CA VAL A 2 3.31 -7.84 15.62
C VAL A 2 3.03 -7.07 14.34
N LEU A 3 3.23 -5.75 14.35
CA LEU A 3 3.07 -4.88 13.20
C LEU A 3 4.44 -4.30 12.85
N THR A 4 4.82 -4.38 11.58
CA THR A 4 6.01 -3.74 11.04
C THR A 4 5.64 -2.61 10.08
N CYS A 5 6.40 -1.49 10.16
CA CYS A 5 6.31 -0.35 9.26
C CYS A 5 7.74 0.19 9.07
N LEU A 6 8.47 -0.36 8.12
CA LEU A 6 9.90 -0.15 7.97
C LEU A 6 10.21 0.48 6.61
N PRO A 7 11.26 1.32 6.55
CA PRO A 7 11.49 2.16 5.36
C PRO A 7 12.06 1.40 4.16
N LYS A 8 12.62 0.18 4.36
CA LYS A 8 13.27 -0.57 3.30
C LYS A 8 13.05 -2.08 3.43
N PRO A 9 13.05 -2.82 2.30
CA PRO A 9 12.90 -4.27 2.30
C PRO A 9 13.93 -5.02 3.15
N GLU A 10 15.20 -4.58 3.14
CA GLU A 10 16.26 -5.17 3.96
C GLU A 10 16.01 -5.03 5.46
N HIS A 11 15.40 -3.95 5.90
CA HIS A 11 15.04 -3.77 7.31
C HIS A 11 13.89 -4.71 7.72
N VAL A 12 12.94 -4.96 6.82
CA VAL A 12 11.87 -5.95 7.06
C VAL A 12 12.48 -7.35 7.18
N LEU A 13 13.40 -7.69 6.27
CA LEU A 13 14.09 -8.98 6.30
C LEU A 13 14.84 -9.18 7.63
N GLU A 14 15.60 -8.19 8.06
CA GLU A 14 16.37 -8.26 9.31
C GLU A 14 15.45 -8.34 10.54
N ALA A 15 14.41 -7.51 10.61
CA ALA A 15 13.48 -7.48 11.74
C ALA A 15 12.65 -8.78 11.86
N VAL A 16 12.36 -9.43 10.73
CA VAL A 16 11.54 -10.65 10.71
C VAL A 16 12.40 -11.91 10.78
N ASP A 17 13.44 -12.00 9.97
CA ASP A 17 14.24 -13.23 9.76
C ASP A 17 15.70 -13.10 10.24
N GLY A 18 16.09 -11.99 10.85
CA GLY A 18 17.42 -11.81 11.44
C GLY A 18 17.68 -12.73 12.63
N ASN A 19 18.92 -12.75 13.13
CA ASN A 19 19.35 -13.64 14.21
C ASN A 19 18.53 -13.47 15.51
N ASP A 20 17.99 -12.29 15.77
CA ASP A 20 17.10 -11.97 16.91
C ASP A 20 15.75 -11.43 16.41
N GLY A 21 15.35 -11.85 15.21
CA GLY A 21 14.15 -11.41 14.53
C GLY A 21 12.86 -12.03 15.07
N LEU A 22 11.75 -11.56 14.52
CA LEU A 22 10.41 -12.00 14.89
C LEU A 22 10.26 -13.52 14.87
N LEU A 23 10.74 -14.19 13.82
CA LEU A 23 10.55 -15.62 13.63
C LEU A 23 11.29 -16.47 14.66
N GLN A 24 12.43 -15.99 15.16
CA GLN A 24 13.20 -16.71 16.19
C GLN A 24 12.48 -16.71 17.55
N ASN A 25 11.62 -15.74 17.78
CA ASN A 25 10.86 -15.54 19.02
C ASN A 25 9.35 -15.75 18.84
N ALA A 26 8.94 -16.33 17.70
CA ALA A 26 7.53 -16.48 17.36
C ALA A 26 6.85 -17.57 18.20
N SER A 27 5.58 -17.31 18.54
CA SER A 27 4.68 -18.30 19.10
C SER A 27 3.67 -18.74 18.05
N THR A 28 3.31 -20.01 18.04
CA THR A 28 2.27 -20.56 17.15
C THR A 28 0.98 -19.78 17.31
N GLY A 29 0.35 -19.39 16.20
CA GLY A 29 -0.87 -18.58 16.17
C GLY A 29 -0.60 -17.07 16.20
N MET A 30 0.67 -16.64 16.23
CA MET A 30 1.01 -15.22 16.06
C MET A 30 0.57 -14.72 14.68
N VAL A 31 0.14 -13.47 14.62
CA VAL A 31 -0.10 -12.76 13.36
C VAL A 31 0.95 -11.67 13.20
N TRP A 32 1.60 -11.65 12.04
CA TRP A 32 2.49 -10.58 11.61
C TRP A 32 1.79 -9.75 10.54
N ILE A 33 1.62 -8.44 10.81
CA ILE A 33 1.05 -7.48 9.87
C ILE A 33 2.17 -6.57 9.38
N ASP A 34 2.44 -6.57 8.06
CA ASP A 34 3.47 -5.71 7.48
C ASP A 34 2.84 -4.58 6.65
N THR A 35 3.05 -3.35 7.09
CA THR A 35 2.62 -2.13 6.37
C THR A 35 3.75 -1.50 5.55
N SER A 36 4.91 -2.12 5.52
CA SER A 36 6.07 -1.66 4.75
C SER A 36 5.82 -1.80 3.25
N THR A 37 6.58 -1.04 2.45
CA THR A 37 6.60 -1.23 0.99
C THR A 37 7.79 -2.13 0.64
N THR A 38 7.49 -3.40 0.36
CA THR A 38 8.47 -4.42 -0.01
C THR A 38 8.23 -4.91 -1.45
N ASN A 39 9.14 -5.73 -1.98
CA ASN A 39 8.90 -6.35 -3.27
C ASN A 39 8.11 -7.66 -3.12
N PHE A 40 7.32 -7.95 -4.13
CA PHE A 40 6.44 -9.12 -4.19
C PHE A 40 7.13 -10.45 -3.82
N LYS A 41 8.32 -10.71 -4.38
CA LYS A 41 9.03 -11.97 -4.18
C LYS A 41 9.48 -12.13 -2.72
N GLN A 42 10.10 -11.10 -2.16
CA GLN A 42 10.54 -11.10 -0.76
C GLN A 42 9.35 -11.26 0.20
N THR A 43 8.24 -10.58 -0.06
CA THR A 43 7.02 -10.71 0.74
C THR A 43 6.52 -12.16 0.76
N GLN A 44 6.49 -12.84 -0.39
CA GLN A 44 6.07 -14.23 -0.47
C GLN A 44 7.05 -15.19 0.22
N GLU A 45 8.35 -14.97 0.06
CA GLU A 45 9.40 -15.78 0.70
C GLU A 45 9.30 -15.68 2.23
N LEU A 46 9.18 -14.47 2.76
CA LEU A 46 9.02 -14.24 4.20
C LEU A 46 7.70 -14.82 4.74
N ALA A 47 6.59 -14.68 4.01
CA ALA A 47 5.32 -15.27 4.41
C ALA A 47 5.38 -16.81 4.44
N SER A 48 6.00 -17.41 3.43
CA SER A 48 6.21 -18.85 3.39
C SER A 48 7.05 -19.33 4.58
N LYS A 49 8.13 -18.61 4.89
CA LYS A 49 8.97 -18.90 6.04
C LYS A 49 8.20 -18.72 7.35
N ALA A 50 7.48 -17.61 7.53
CA ALA A 50 6.66 -17.33 8.71
C ALA A 50 5.67 -18.46 9.00
N SER A 51 5.05 -19.01 7.95
CA SER A 51 4.09 -20.11 8.10
C SER A 51 4.73 -21.38 8.69
N THR A 52 6.04 -21.63 8.46
CA THR A 52 6.74 -22.77 9.07
C THR A 52 6.97 -22.61 10.58
N TYR A 53 6.86 -21.39 11.09
CA TYR A 53 6.87 -21.05 12.52
C TYR A 53 5.47 -20.93 13.12
N GLY A 54 4.42 -21.26 12.36
CA GLY A 54 3.03 -21.09 12.80
C GLY A 54 2.57 -19.64 12.89
N VAL A 55 3.24 -18.72 12.15
CA VAL A 55 2.90 -17.30 12.07
C VAL A 55 2.11 -17.06 10.79
N SER A 56 0.92 -16.45 10.93
CA SER A 56 0.13 -15.97 9.78
C SER A 56 0.59 -14.57 9.39
N MET A 57 0.86 -14.34 8.11
CA MET A 57 1.22 -13.01 7.60
C MET A 57 0.00 -12.34 6.96
N LEU A 58 -0.21 -11.08 7.29
CA LEU A 58 -1.10 -10.15 6.59
C LEU A 58 -0.27 -8.98 6.06
N GLU A 59 -0.13 -8.91 4.75
CA GLU A 59 0.40 -7.73 4.09
C GLU A 59 -0.65 -6.62 4.12
N ALA A 60 -0.26 -5.39 4.44
CA ALA A 60 -1.16 -4.24 4.63
C ALA A 60 -0.51 -2.95 4.09
N THR A 61 -0.12 -2.97 2.81
CA THR A 61 0.58 -1.84 2.18
C THR A 61 -0.27 -0.58 2.13
N LEU A 62 0.35 0.56 2.42
CA LEU A 62 -0.35 1.84 2.56
C LEU A 62 -0.20 2.72 1.32
N THR A 63 -1.28 3.42 0.96
CA THR A 63 -1.27 4.45 -0.10
C THR A 63 -2.07 5.68 0.32
N GLY A 64 -1.76 6.85 -0.25
CA GLY A 64 -2.39 8.14 0.07
C GLY A 64 -1.39 9.25 0.42
N GLY A 65 -0.18 8.89 0.84
CA GLY A 65 0.87 9.86 1.20
C GLY A 65 0.58 10.62 2.50
N VAL A 66 1.45 11.61 2.81
CA VAL A 66 1.39 12.36 4.08
C VAL A 66 0.07 13.10 4.26
N HIS A 67 -0.49 13.65 3.19
CA HIS A 67 -1.76 14.38 3.27
C HIS A 67 -2.94 13.48 3.67
N ALA A 68 -3.01 12.28 3.10
CA ALA A 68 -4.04 11.31 3.48
C ALA A 68 -3.86 10.85 4.94
N LEU A 69 -2.60 10.68 5.39
CA LEU A 69 -2.30 10.35 6.78
C LEU A 69 -2.80 11.44 7.74
N GLN A 70 -2.52 12.71 7.44
CA GLN A 70 -2.96 13.83 8.27
C GLN A 70 -4.48 13.96 8.38
N ASN A 71 -5.20 13.52 7.37
CA ASN A 71 -6.67 13.55 7.31
C ASN A 71 -7.32 12.21 7.71
N ASN A 72 -6.55 11.27 8.24
CA ASN A 72 -7.00 9.90 8.55
C ASN A 72 -7.73 9.21 7.38
N ASN A 73 -7.20 9.39 6.17
CA ASN A 73 -7.79 8.93 4.92
C ASN A 73 -6.79 8.13 4.07
N MET A 74 -5.91 7.37 4.74
CA MET A 74 -5.04 6.40 4.07
C MET A 74 -5.86 5.24 3.54
N VAL A 75 -5.37 4.64 2.46
CA VAL A 75 -5.92 3.39 1.92
C VAL A 75 -4.95 2.25 2.22
N CYS A 76 -5.46 1.15 2.72
CA CYS A 76 -4.71 -0.08 2.96
C CYS A 76 -5.05 -1.11 1.87
N LEU A 77 -4.01 -1.56 1.15
CA LEU A 77 -4.08 -2.62 0.16
C LEU A 77 -3.52 -3.89 0.79
N ALA A 78 -4.40 -4.79 1.20
CA ALA A 78 -4.05 -5.99 1.94
C ALA A 78 -3.83 -7.19 1.01
N GLY A 79 -2.90 -8.07 1.43
CA GLY A 79 -2.68 -9.38 0.83
C GLY A 79 -2.51 -10.43 1.93
N GLY A 80 -3.24 -11.53 1.83
CA GLY A 80 -3.21 -12.57 2.85
C GLY A 80 -4.36 -13.55 2.73
N ASP A 81 -4.54 -14.38 3.75
CA ASP A 81 -5.70 -15.23 3.82
C ASP A 81 -6.94 -14.44 4.30
N GLU A 82 -8.11 -14.87 3.85
CA GLU A 82 -9.37 -14.16 4.06
C GLU A 82 -9.79 -14.13 5.55
N GLU A 83 -9.52 -15.16 6.30
CA GLU A 83 -9.92 -15.25 7.71
C GLU A 83 -9.04 -14.34 8.57
N THR A 84 -7.72 -14.36 8.34
CA THR A 84 -6.80 -13.40 8.97
C THR A 84 -7.17 -11.96 8.62
N PHE A 85 -7.50 -11.69 7.35
CA PHE A 85 -7.95 -10.37 6.94
C PHE A 85 -9.23 -9.93 7.65
N LYS A 86 -10.26 -10.76 7.72
CA LYS A 86 -11.53 -10.45 8.42
C LYS A 86 -11.29 -10.12 9.88
N LEU A 87 -10.42 -10.88 10.54
CA LEU A 87 -10.10 -10.68 11.95
C LEU A 87 -9.46 -9.31 12.22
N TRP A 88 -8.57 -8.86 11.32
CA TRP A 88 -7.79 -7.64 11.53
C TRP A 88 -8.32 -6.42 10.78
N LYS A 89 -9.28 -6.58 9.87
CA LYS A 89 -9.82 -5.49 9.04
C LYS A 89 -10.27 -4.29 9.87
N LYS A 90 -11.03 -4.52 10.95
CA LYS A 90 -11.55 -3.42 11.79
C LYS A 90 -10.43 -2.66 12.48
N VAL A 91 -9.41 -3.36 12.97
CA VAL A 91 -8.24 -2.74 13.60
C VAL A 91 -7.47 -1.87 12.59
N LEU A 92 -7.30 -2.38 11.37
CA LEU A 92 -6.66 -1.62 10.29
C LEU A 92 -7.48 -0.39 9.88
N GLN A 93 -8.81 -0.51 9.82
CA GLN A 93 -9.69 0.62 9.53
C GLN A 93 -9.59 1.71 10.60
N ASP A 94 -9.59 1.34 11.87
CA ASP A 94 -9.50 2.31 12.98
C ASP A 94 -8.12 2.99 13.08
N ALA A 95 -7.05 2.27 12.69
CA ALA A 95 -5.69 2.77 12.80
C ALA A 95 -5.18 3.53 11.57
N ILE A 96 -5.70 3.24 10.37
CA ILE A 96 -5.13 3.68 9.08
C ILE A 96 -6.11 4.57 8.31
N GLY A 97 -7.37 4.15 8.20
CA GLY A 97 -8.41 4.81 7.42
C GLY A 97 -9.50 3.83 6.97
N GLU A 98 -10.63 4.36 6.56
CA GLU A 98 -11.83 3.55 6.28
C GLU A 98 -11.65 2.52 5.15
N VAL A 99 -10.79 2.84 4.17
CA VAL A 99 -10.61 2.01 2.97
C VAL A 99 -9.53 0.97 3.20
N VAL A 100 -9.95 -0.25 3.55
CA VAL A 100 -9.09 -1.42 3.69
C VAL A 100 -9.60 -2.52 2.77
N VAL A 101 -8.81 -2.86 1.74
CA VAL A 101 -9.21 -3.76 0.65
C VAL A 101 -8.32 -4.99 0.62
N LEU A 102 -8.92 -6.18 0.62
CA LEU A 102 -8.19 -7.42 0.35
C LEU A 102 -8.00 -7.57 -1.17
N CYS A 103 -6.76 -7.44 -1.63
CA CYS A 103 -6.39 -7.53 -3.04
C CYS A 103 -6.17 -8.98 -3.50
N GLY A 104 -5.99 -9.91 -2.58
CA GLY A 104 -5.74 -11.31 -2.86
C GLY A 104 -4.81 -11.96 -1.84
N LYS A 105 -4.09 -13.01 -2.25
CA LYS A 105 -3.10 -13.69 -1.41
C LYS A 105 -1.91 -12.78 -1.11
N VAL A 106 -1.04 -13.20 -0.19
CA VAL A 106 0.21 -12.48 0.13
C VAL A 106 1.00 -12.14 -1.13
N GLY A 107 1.44 -10.89 -1.22
CA GLY A 107 2.07 -10.27 -2.39
C GLY A 107 1.09 -9.47 -3.26
N ALA A 108 -0.22 -9.70 -3.16
CA ALA A 108 -1.21 -8.97 -3.95
C ALA A 108 -1.28 -7.48 -3.57
N GLY A 109 -1.08 -7.15 -2.30
CA GLY A 109 -1.01 -5.77 -1.82
C GLY A 109 0.17 -5.01 -2.43
N ALA A 110 1.37 -5.61 -2.47
CA ALA A 110 2.55 -5.02 -3.10
C ALA A 110 2.33 -4.77 -4.59
N ILE A 111 1.74 -5.72 -5.32
CA ILE A 111 1.40 -5.54 -6.74
C ILE A 111 0.38 -4.41 -6.90
N ALA A 112 -0.72 -4.42 -6.13
CA ALA A 112 -1.75 -3.40 -6.19
C ALA A 112 -1.15 -2.00 -5.93
N LYS A 113 -0.24 -1.88 -4.96
CA LYS A 113 0.49 -0.65 -4.67
C LYS A 113 1.32 -0.16 -5.85
N VAL A 114 2.11 -1.03 -6.47
CA VAL A 114 2.97 -0.68 -7.61
C VAL A 114 2.12 -0.25 -8.81
N VAL A 115 1.08 -1.03 -9.13
CA VAL A 115 0.21 -0.75 -10.27
C VAL A 115 -0.58 0.55 -10.08
N SER A 116 -1.12 0.79 -8.88
CA SER A 116 -1.81 2.05 -8.57
C SER A 116 -0.89 3.26 -8.65
N ASN A 117 0.36 3.14 -8.17
CA ASN A 117 1.36 4.20 -8.30
C ASN A 117 1.74 4.45 -9.78
N MET A 118 1.89 3.38 -10.56
CA MET A 118 2.18 3.51 -12.00
C MET A 118 1.06 4.29 -12.70
N LEU A 119 -0.20 3.98 -12.40
CA LEU A 119 -1.34 4.72 -12.95
C LEU A 119 -1.32 6.19 -12.51
N ALA A 120 -1.11 6.46 -11.21
CA ALA A 120 -1.07 7.82 -10.68
C ALA A 120 0.04 8.65 -11.33
N PHE A 121 1.24 8.11 -11.49
CA PHE A 121 2.35 8.82 -12.15
C PHE A 121 2.10 9.02 -13.65
N THR A 122 1.53 8.04 -14.35
CA THR A 122 1.13 8.19 -15.76
C THR A 122 0.13 9.32 -15.92
N ASN A 123 -0.91 9.36 -15.08
CA ASN A 123 -1.90 10.44 -15.09
C ASN A 123 -1.27 11.80 -14.79
N MET A 124 -0.33 11.88 -13.85
CA MET A 124 0.37 13.12 -13.52
C MET A 124 1.21 13.63 -14.69
N VAL A 125 1.92 12.75 -15.41
CA VAL A 125 2.71 13.13 -16.60
C VAL A 125 1.78 13.61 -17.70
N ALA A 126 0.71 12.86 -18.01
CA ALA A 126 -0.26 13.25 -19.04
C ALA A 126 -0.92 14.60 -18.74
N ALA A 127 -1.35 14.81 -17.47
CA ALA A 127 -1.90 16.09 -17.04
C ALA A 127 -0.90 17.24 -17.19
N SER A 128 0.37 17.01 -16.83
CA SER A 128 1.43 18.01 -16.96
C SER A 128 1.67 18.41 -18.42
N GLU A 129 1.69 17.44 -19.34
CA GLU A 129 1.82 17.71 -20.77
C GLU A 129 0.63 18.51 -21.32
N CYS A 130 -0.60 18.15 -20.94
CA CYS A 130 -1.81 18.89 -21.30
C CYS A 130 -1.76 20.33 -20.80
N MET A 131 -1.33 20.56 -19.56
CA MET A 131 -1.17 21.92 -19.01
C MET A 131 -0.11 22.73 -19.76
N MET A 132 0.98 22.09 -20.21
CA MET A 132 2.00 22.76 -21.03
C MET A 132 1.48 23.16 -22.41
N ILE A 133 0.65 22.33 -23.04
CA ILE A 133 -0.03 22.65 -24.31
C ILE A 133 -0.98 23.81 -24.10
N ALA A 134 -1.81 23.77 -23.07
CA ALA A 134 -2.74 24.85 -22.73
C ALA A 134 -2.01 26.19 -22.53
N LYS A 135 -0.91 26.18 -21.77
CA LYS A 135 -0.07 27.35 -21.56
C LYS A 135 0.48 27.91 -22.86
N LYS A 136 1.00 27.07 -23.76
CA LYS A 136 1.52 27.49 -25.08
C LYS A 136 0.44 28.05 -25.98
N ALA A 137 -0.80 27.55 -25.85
CA ALA A 137 -1.96 28.07 -26.57
C ALA A 137 -2.55 29.37 -25.98
N GLY A 138 -1.98 29.88 -24.89
CA GLY A 138 -2.41 31.13 -24.25
C GLY A 138 -3.63 31.00 -23.36
N LEU A 139 -4.01 29.78 -22.94
CA LEU A 139 -5.13 29.59 -22.01
C LEU A 139 -4.75 30.07 -20.61
N ASP A 140 -5.74 30.57 -19.87
CA ASP A 140 -5.64 30.75 -18.44
C ASP A 140 -5.61 29.37 -17.76
N LEU A 141 -4.48 29.06 -17.09
CA LEU A 141 -4.27 27.72 -16.53
C LEU A 141 -5.16 27.45 -15.32
N VAL A 142 -5.59 28.45 -14.56
CA VAL A 142 -6.47 28.26 -13.41
C VAL A 142 -7.86 27.86 -13.89
N ASN A 143 -8.41 28.63 -14.82
CA ASN A 143 -9.71 28.33 -15.43
C ASN A 143 -9.70 27.00 -16.17
N PHE A 144 -8.61 26.70 -16.88
CA PHE A 144 -8.47 25.42 -17.58
C PHE A 144 -8.40 24.23 -16.59
N PHE A 145 -7.62 24.35 -15.51
CA PHE A 145 -7.53 23.31 -14.49
C PHE A 145 -8.89 23.06 -13.81
N ASP A 146 -9.61 24.13 -13.46
CA ASP A 146 -10.96 23.99 -12.88
C ASP A 146 -11.94 23.32 -13.85
N ALA A 147 -11.83 23.58 -15.14
CA ALA A 147 -12.65 22.93 -16.15
C ALA A 147 -12.34 21.43 -16.25
N ILE A 148 -11.05 21.02 -16.38
CA ILE A 148 -10.68 19.62 -16.54
C ILE A 148 -10.98 18.79 -15.28
N ARG A 149 -10.93 19.40 -14.09
CA ARG A 149 -11.21 18.74 -12.81
C ARG A 149 -12.66 18.24 -12.71
N VAL A 150 -13.60 18.85 -13.42
CA VAL A 150 -15.04 18.54 -13.35
C VAL A 150 -15.50 17.59 -14.46
N TYR A 151 -14.69 17.39 -15.50
CA TYR A 151 -15.02 16.63 -16.72
C TYR A 151 -14.08 15.43 -16.97
N ALA A 152 -14.07 14.96 -18.20
CA ALA A 152 -13.30 13.79 -18.66
C ALA A 152 -11.77 13.92 -18.48
N GLY A 153 -11.27 15.10 -18.18
CA GLY A 153 -9.87 15.33 -17.80
C GLY A 153 -9.57 14.88 -16.37
N ASN A 154 -10.59 14.68 -15.54
CA ASN A 154 -10.41 14.05 -14.25
C ASN A 154 -10.29 12.54 -14.45
N SER A 155 -9.27 11.94 -13.86
CA SER A 155 -9.07 10.49 -13.94
C SER A 155 -10.16 9.77 -13.16
N PHE A 156 -11.01 9.02 -13.86
CA PHE A 156 -12.08 8.20 -13.27
C PHE A 156 -11.63 6.78 -12.91
N ALA A 157 -10.34 6.51 -12.91
CA ALA A 157 -9.80 5.21 -12.49
C ALA A 157 -9.67 5.13 -10.98
#